data_229d179f1547f2f92dc7b668f3fb9e83
#
_entry.id   229d179f1547f2f92dc7b668f3fb9e83
#
_cell.length_a   1.000
_cell.length_b   1.000
_cell.length_c   1.000
_cell.angle_alpha   90.00
_cell.angle_beta   90.00
_cell.angle_gamma   90.00
#
_symmetry.space_group_name_H-M   'P 1'
#
loop_
_entity.id
_entity.type
_entity.pdbx_description
1 polymer ?
#
loop_
_entity_poly.entity_id
_entity_poly.type
_entity_poly.pdbx_seq_one_letter_code
_entity_poly.pdbx_strand_id
1 'polypeptide(L)'
;VALKNIPDPGFSEDDGTADPRLTAALAAWAEDPAAEPQVLAALAGARLLVPVVAVLGEAETDEETGLRREKTSDMAVPTLQAGERRALPAFTSTASLARWNPEARPVAVPLHQALQAVAHERADTLVLDLAGPVPYQLTGSALLAAAEGRTSAVPLDDPAVTEAVRAAVAAEPAVLRAHLGPGSADGTLALVLAPGAEPAGAARRVAGALAADETLRARLVRGLDLALLPAGATPPGEPLFVRG
;
A
#
# COMPACT_ATOMS: atom_id res chain seq x y z
N VAL A 1 -44.17 7.45 2.25
CA VAL A 1 -43.04 7.29 1.34
C VAL A 1 -41.82 7.52 2.20
N ALA A 2 -41.13 6.42 2.59
CA ALA A 2 -39.89 6.52 3.33
C ALA A 2 -38.82 7.09 2.40
N LEU A 3 -38.33 8.27 2.71
CA LEU A 3 -37.14 8.83 2.07
C LEU A 3 -35.98 7.85 2.34
N LYS A 4 -35.51 7.17 1.29
CA LYS A 4 -34.26 6.40 1.37
C LYS A 4 -33.18 7.38 1.80
N ASN A 5 -32.64 7.15 3.01
CA ASN A 5 -31.51 7.91 3.51
C ASN A 5 -30.31 7.50 2.68
N ILE A 6 -30.02 8.24 1.59
CA ILE A 6 -28.80 8.09 0.81
C ILE A 6 -27.71 8.67 1.71
N PRO A 7 -26.73 7.87 2.15
CA PRO A 7 -25.63 8.42 2.94
C PRO A 7 -25.00 9.56 2.14
N ASP A 8 -24.81 10.70 2.80
CA ASP A 8 -24.07 11.82 2.21
C ASP A 8 -22.62 11.32 1.96
N PRO A 9 -22.13 11.30 0.72
CA PRO A 9 -20.78 10.86 0.42
C PRO A 9 -19.71 11.83 0.94
N GLY A 10 -20.09 12.93 1.60
CA GLY A 10 -19.18 13.94 2.14
C GLY A 10 -18.53 14.85 1.10
N PHE A 11 -18.93 14.73 -0.17
CA PHE A 11 -18.34 15.47 -1.30
C PHE A 11 -19.39 16.14 -2.17
N SER A 12 -20.51 16.59 -1.59
CA SER A 12 -21.61 17.24 -2.32
C SER A 12 -21.22 18.56 -2.98
N GLU A 13 -20.15 19.22 -2.49
CA GLU A 13 -19.62 20.47 -3.04
C GLU A 13 -18.33 20.26 -3.86
N ASP A 14 -18.00 19.01 -4.21
CA ASP A 14 -16.82 18.69 -5.01
C ASP A 14 -16.98 19.21 -6.45
N ASP A 15 -16.10 20.11 -6.84
CA ASP A 15 -16.06 20.69 -8.19
C ASP A 15 -15.35 19.80 -9.23
N GLY A 16 -14.86 18.64 -8.82
CA GLY A 16 -14.16 17.69 -9.67
C GLY A 16 -12.70 18.05 -9.96
N THR A 17 -12.15 19.09 -9.34
CA THR A 17 -10.72 19.44 -9.47
C THR A 17 -9.85 18.57 -8.58
N ALA A 18 -8.56 18.44 -8.92
CA ALA A 18 -7.61 17.71 -8.10
C ALA A 18 -7.26 18.48 -6.82
N ASP A 19 -7.07 17.78 -5.71
CA ASP A 19 -6.54 18.37 -4.49
C ASP A 19 -5.15 18.97 -4.76
N PRO A 20 -4.91 20.26 -4.46
CA PRO A 20 -3.62 20.92 -4.75
C PRO A 20 -2.45 20.29 -4.00
N ARG A 21 -2.67 19.77 -2.77
CA ARG A 21 -1.63 19.12 -1.97
C ARG A 21 -1.23 17.80 -2.59
N LEU A 22 -2.21 17.00 -3.03
CA LEU A 22 -1.94 15.74 -3.70
C LEU A 22 -1.26 15.98 -5.06
N THR A 23 -1.68 16.99 -5.82
CA THR A 23 -1.04 17.37 -7.08
C THR A 23 0.43 17.75 -6.87
N ALA A 24 0.72 18.58 -5.86
CA ALA A 24 2.08 18.98 -5.54
C ALA A 24 2.95 17.79 -5.07
N ALA A 25 2.38 16.90 -4.25
CA ALA A 25 3.08 15.70 -3.77
C ALA A 25 3.41 14.72 -4.91
N LEU A 26 2.47 14.49 -5.83
CA LEU A 26 2.70 13.66 -7.01
C LEU A 26 3.76 14.25 -7.93
N ALA A 27 3.77 15.57 -8.12
CA ALA A 27 4.81 16.24 -8.89
C ALA A 27 6.19 16.10 -8.25
N ALA A 28 6.29 16.27 -6.92
CA ALA A 28 7.54 16.09 -6.19
C ALA A 28 8.05 14.63 -6.28
N TRP A 29 7.14 13.66 -6.16
CA TRP A 29 7.47 12.25 -6.30
C TRP A 29 7.96 11.89 -7.73
N ALA A 30 7.39 12.50 -8.75
CA ALA A 30 7.82 12.28 -10.13
C ALA A 30 9.28 12.73 -10.38
N GLU A 31 9.72 13.77 -9.66
CA GLU A 31 11.09 14.26 -9.69
C GLU A 31 12.03 13.43 -8.78
N ASP A 32 11.54 13.04 -7.60
CA ASP A 32 12.29 12.26 -6.62
C ASP A 32 11.38 11.24 -5.91
N PRO A 33 11.55 9.92 -6.17
CA PRO A 33 10.79 8.88 -5.50
C PRO A 33 10.90 8.88 -3.96
N ALA A 34 11.92 9.51 -3.37
CA ALA A 34 12.03 9.67 -1.93
C ALA A 34 10.93 10.58 -1.35
N ALA A 35 10.21 11.34 -2.17
CA ALA A 35 9.06 12.13 -1.77
C ALA A 35 7.76 11.30 -1.60
N GLU A 36 7.77 9.97 -1.77
CA GLU A 36 6.60 9.10 -1.58
C GLU A 36 5.86 9.33 -0.24
N PRO A 37 6.52 9.57 0.90
CA PRO A 37 5.85 9.90 2.15
C PRO A 37 4.89 11.11 2.06
N GLN A 38 5.23 12.10 1.21
CA GLN A 38 4.38 13.26 0.98
C GLN A 38 3.11 12.86 0.20
N VAL A 39 3.23 11.93 -0.76
CA VAL A 39 2.08 11.39 -1.50
C VAL A 39 1.16 10.64 -0.55
N LEU A 40 1.69 9.76 0.31
CA LEU A 40 0.88 9.04 1.29
C LEU A 40 0.16 9.97 2.26
N ALA A 41 0.86 11.00 2.77
CA ALA A 41 0.27 12.01 3.65
C ALA A 41 -0.85 12.81 2.95
N ALA A 42 -0.65 13.20 1.70
CA ALA A 42 -1.66 13.93 0.93
C ALA A 42 -2.88 13.04 0.58
N LEU A 43 -2.65 11.77 0.23
CA LEU A 43 -3.71 10.80 -0.05
C LEU A 43 -4.64 10.57 1.14
N ALA A 44 -4.12 10.58 2.37
CA ALA A 44 -4.92 10.37 3.58
C ALA A 44 -6.07 11.39 3.74
N GLY A 45 -5.88 12.62 3.24
CA GLY A 45 -6.89 13.69 3.29
C GLY A 45 -7.60 13.98 1.98
N ALA A 46 -7.16 13.36 0.87
CA ALA A 46 -7.71 13.63 -0.45
C ALA A 46 -8.93 12.75 -0.75
N ARG A 47 -9.85 13.29 -1.59
CA ARG A 47 -10.85 12.45 -2.23
C ARG A 47 -10.31 11.91 -3.55
N LEU A 48 -10.73 10.72 -3.88
CA LEU A 48 -10.44 10.06 -5.15
C LEU A 48 -11.72 9.86 -5.94
N LEU A 49 -11.62 9.87 -7.26
CA LEU A 49 -12.71 9.53 -8.18
C LEU A 49 -12.49 8.08 -8.64
N VAL A 50 -13.34 7.19 -8.20
CA VAL A 50 -13.38 5.81 -8.69
C VAL A 50 -14.34 5.75 -9.86
N PRO A 51 -13.91 5.24 -11.04
CA PRO A 51 -14.79 5.15 -12.21
C PRO A 51 -15.83 4.07 -12.02
N VAL A 52 -17.04 4.34 -12.49
CA VAL A 52 -18.10 3.34 -12.63
C VAL A 52 -18.54 3.33 -14.08
N VAL A 53 -18.60 2.14 -14.66
CA VAL A 53 -19.06 1.92 -16.03
C VAL A 53 -20.33 1.08 -16.04
N ALA A 54 -21.22 1.38 -16.96
CA ALA A 54 -22.38 0.54 -17.18
C ALA A 54 -21.94 -0.72 -17.93
N VAL A 55 -22.09 -1.88 -17.33
CA VAL A 55 -21.92 -3.16 -18.00
C VAL A 55 -23.29 -3.56 -18.52
N LEU A 56 -23.41 -3.71 -19.84
CA LEU A 56 -24.59 -4.27 -20.46
C LEU A 56 -24.71 -5.72 -20.01
N GLY A 57 -25.66 -6.01 -19.13
CA GLY A 57 -26.05 -7.38 -18.80
C GLY A 57 -26.55 -8.09 -20.05
N GLU A 58 -26.42 -9.42 -20.10
CA GLU A 58 -26.93 -10.25 -21.20
C GLU A 58 -28.42 -9.95 -21.45
N ALA A 59 -28.74 -9.62 -22.69
CA ALA A 59 -30.11 -9.41 -23.09
C ALA A 59 -30.82 -10.77 -23.12
N GLU A 60 -31.73 -11.05 -22.18
CA GLU A 60 -32.66 -12.18 -22.31
C GLU A 60 -33.72 -11.82 -23.35
N THR A 61 -33.81 -12.65 -24.36
CA THR A 61 -34.94 -12.60 -25.31
C THR A 61 -36.08 -13.38 -24.70
N ASP A 62 -37.20 -12.72 -24.45
CA ASP A 62 -38.44 -13.38 -24.03
C ASP A 62 -38.91 -14.29 -25.15
N GLU A 63 -38.89 -15.63 -24.92
CA GLU A 63 -39.23 -16.64 -25.92
C GLU A 63 -40.69 -16.57 -26.36
N GLU A 64 -41.62 -16.00 -25.59
CA GLU A 64 -43.06 -15.91 -25.95
C GLU A 64 -43.40 -14.66 -26.74
N THR A 65 -42.69 -13.55 -26.56
CA THR A 65 -43.07 -12.26 -27.19
C THR A 65 -42.06 -11.79 -28.24
N GLY A 66 -40.86 -12.41 -28.32
CA GLY A 66 -39.78 -11.98 -29.22
C GLY A 66 -39.17 -10.60 -28.87
N LEU A 67 -39.62 -9.96 -27.79
CA LEU A 67 -39.12 -8.67 -27.32
C LEU A 67 -37.83 -8.86 -26.48
N ARG A 68 -36.79 -8.15 -26.89
CA ARG A 68 -35.56 -7.99 -26.07
C ARG A 68 -35.90 -7.13 -24.85
N ARG A 69 -35.93 -7.73 -23.67
CA ARG A 69 -35.91 -7.00 -22.41
C ARG A 69 -34.46 -6.70 -22.08
N GLU A 70 -34.12 -5.41 -22.04
CA GLU A 70 -32.87 -4.97 -21.45
C GLU A 70 -32.96 -5.24 -19.94
N LYS A 71 -32.21 -6.23 -19.48
CA LYS A 71 -32.07 -6.52 -18.06
C LYS A 71 -31.01 -5.55 -17.53
N THR A 72 -31.43 -4.71 -16.57
CA THR A 72 -30.63 -3.88 -15.66
C THR A 72 -29.15 -3.70 -16.05
N SER A 73 -28.78 -2.49 -16.42
CA SER A 73 -27.36 -2.09 -16.48
C SER A 73 -26.78 -2.21 -15.08
N ASP A 74 -26.00 -3.25 -14.84
CA ASP A 74 -25.20 -3.36 -13.62
C ASP A 74 -24.04 -2.37 -13.73
N MET A 75 -23.87 -1.54 -12.70
CA MET A 75 -22.73 -0.63 -12.62
C MET A 75 -21.57 -1.38 -12.00
N ALA A 76 -20.48 -1.50 -12.72
CA ALA A 76 -19.27 -2.16 -12.25
C ALA A 76 -18.11 -1.16 -12.16
N VAL A 77 -17.24 -1.41 -11.18
CA VAL A 77 -15.94 -0.74 -11.09
C VAL A 77 -14.97 -1.48 -12.02
N PRO A 78 -14.44 -0.83 -13.07
CA PRO A 78 -13.52 -1.48 -13.98
C PRO A 78 -12.19 -1.78 -13.29
N THR A 79 -11.67 -2.98 -13.48
CA THR A 79 -10.31 -3.33 -13.07
C THR A 79 -9.40 -3.49 -14.28
N LEU A 80 -8.14 -3.14 -14.13
CA LEU A 80 -7.10 -3.30 -15.12
C LEU A 80 -6.32 -4.57 -14.82
N GLN A 81 -5.96 -5.32 -15.86
CA GLN A 81 -5.19 -6.55 -15.71
C GLN A 81 -3.91 -6.45 -16.53
N ALA A 82 -2.76 -6.71 -15.89
CA ALA A 82 -1.45 -6.77 -16.52
C ALA A 82 -0.74 -8.03 -16.04
N GLY A 83 -0.81 -9.10 -16.84
CA GLY A 83 -0.36 -10.43 -16.44
C GLY A 83 -1.20 -10.97 -15.27
N GLU A 84 -0.55 -11.34 -14.18
CA GLU A 84 -1.20 -11.82 -12.95
C GLU A 84 -1.64 -10.67 -12.03
N ARG A 85 -1.20 -9.45 -12.29
CA ARG A 85 -1.52 -8.27 -11.46
C ARG A 85 -2.84 -7.66 -11.86
N ARG A 86 -3.62 -7.29 -10.85
CA ARG A 86 -4.89 -6.59 -11.01
C ARG A 86 -4.82 -5.23 -10.33
N ALA A 87 -5.21 -4.18 -11.03
CA ALA A 87 -5.21 -2.83 -10.53
C ALA A 87 -6.60 -2.20 -10.58
N LEU A 88 -6.92 -1.41 -9.55
CA LEU A 88 -8.09 -0.55 -9.52
C LEU A 88 -7.66 0.85 -10.00
N PRO A 89 -8.24 1.42 -11.06
CA PRO A 89 -7.99 2.79 -11.44
C PRO A 89 -8.75 3.75 -10.52
N ALA A 90 -8.10 4.85 -10.14
CA ALA A 90 -8.70 5.98 -9.47
C ALA A 90 -8.11 7.28 -10.04
N PHE A 91 -8.81 8.38 -9.88
CA PHE A 91 -8.42 9.65 -10.49
C PHE A 91 -8.49 10.79 -9.48
N THR A 92 -7.56 11.73 -9.60
CA THR A 92 -7.54 12.92 -8.75
C THR A 92 -8.54 13.98 -9.21
N SER A 93 -8.90 13.96 -10.49
CA SER A 93 -9.81 14.94 -11.09
C SER A 93 -10.72 14.34 -12.17
N THR A 94 -11.83 15.03 -12.45
CA THR A 94 -12.71 14.70 -13.59
C THR A 94 -11.99 14.86 -14.93
N ALA A 95 -11.02 15.77 -15.03
CA ALA A 95 -10.19 15.93 -16.23
C ALA A 95 -9.28 14.73 -16.47
N SER A 96 -8.67 14.17 -15.43
CA SER A 96 -7.86 12.94 -15.53
C SER A 96 -8.72 11.74 -15.90
N LEU A 97 -9.91 11.62 -15.28
CA LEU A 97 -10.87 10.56 -15.58
C LEU A 97 -11.32 10.62 -17.04
N ALA A 98 -11.73 11.81 -17.54
CA ALA A 98 -12.23 11.99 -18.89
C ALA A 98 -11.17 11.70 -19.97
N ARG A 99 -9.88 11.94 -19.68
CA ARG A 99 -8.79 11.55 -20.58
C ARG A 99 -8.65 10.04 -20.72
N TRP A 100 -8.93 9.30 -19.63
CA TRP A 100 -8.88 7.85 -19.65
C TRP A 100 -10.13 7.25 -20.30
N ASN A 101 -11.31 7.67 -19.84
CA ASN A 101 -12.59 7.23 -20.40
C ASN A 101 -13.66 8.31 -20.20
N PRO A 102 -14.06 9.00 -21.27
CA PRO A 102 -15.05 10.08 -21.20
C PRO A 102 -16.47 9.59 -20.87
N GLU A 103 -16.75 8.28 -21.02
CA GLU A 103 -18.06 7.69 -20.70
C GLU A 103 -18.14 7.20 -19.24
N ALA A 104 -17.02 7.09 -18.56
CA ALA A 104 -16.98 6.66 -17.16
C ALA A 104 -17.59 7.73 -16.26
N ARG A 105 -18.40 7.29 -15.28
CA ARG A 105 -18.98 8.17 -14.27
C ARG A 105 -18.12 8.14 -13.01
N PRO A 106 -17.73 9.30 -12.47
CA PRO A 106 -16.99 9.36 -11.23
C PRO A 106 -17.87 9.10 -10.02
N VAL A 107 -17.33 8.33 -9.06
CA VAL A 107 -17.84 8.27 -7.70
C VAL A 107 -16.75 8.83 -6.80
N ALA A 108 -17.02 9.95 -6.12
CA ALA A 108 -16.09 10.57 -5.20
C ALA A 108 -16.07 9.78 -3.89
N VAL A 109 -14.89 9.32 -3.48
CA VAL A 109 -14.69 8.52 -2.27
C VAL A 109 -13.42 8.95 -1.53
N PRO A 110 -13.38 8.85 -0.19
CA PRO A 110 -12.14 8.98 0.56
C PRO A 110 -11.23 7.77 0.30
N LEU A 111 -9.93 7.92 0.59
CA LEU A 111 -8.92 6.89 0.36
C LEU A 111 -9.33 5.51 0.92
N HIS A 112 -9.85 5.46 2.16
CA HIS A 112 -10.21 4.18 2.78
C HIS A 112 -11.28 3.41 2.00
N GLN A 113 -12.25 4.09 1.36
CA GLN A 113 -13.25 3.44 0.51
C GLN A 113 -12.65 2.97 -0.82
N ALA A 114 -11.73 3.73 -1.41
CA ALA A 114 -10.97 3.26 -2.58
C ALA A 114 -10.17 1.99 -2.25
N LEU A 115 -9.53 1.94 -1.08
CA LEU A 115 -8.80 0.75 -0.63
C LEU A 115 -9.72 -0.44 -0.31
N GLN A 116 -10.93 -0.20 0.19
CA GLN A 116 -11.95 -1.25 0.34
C GLN A 116 -12.37 -1.80 -1.04
N ALA A 117 -12.50 -0.94 -2.05
CA ALA A 117 -12.77 -1.39 -3.41
C ALA A 117 -11.61 -2.21 -3.98
N VAL A 118 -10.35 -1.81 -3.75
CA VAL A 118 -9.15 -2.62 -4.11
C VAL A 118 -9.25 -4.02 -3.52
N ALA A 119 -9.56 -4.13 -2.24
CA ALA A 119 -9.70 -5.42 -1.56
C ALA A 119 -10.89 -6.25 -2.10
N HIS A 120 -12.04 -5.60 -2.34
CA HIS A 120 -13.25 -6.25 -2.87
C HIS A 120 -13.01 -6.83 -4.25
N GLU A 121 -12.36 -6.06 -5.13
CA GLU A 121 -12.02 -6.46 -6.50
C GLU A 121 -10.80 -7.41 -6.55
N ARG A 122 -10.22 -7.76 -5.40
CA ARG A 122 -9.00 -8.57 -5.30
C ARG A 122 -7.85 -7.99 -6.14
N ALA A 123 -7.77 -6.66 -6.18
CA ALA A 123 -6.66 -5.96 -6.80
C ALA A 123 -5.48 -5.86 -5.83
N ASP A 124 -4.27 -5.83 -6.36
CA ASP A 124 -3.03 -5.66 -5.61
C ASP A 124 -2.45 -4.25 -5.73
N THR A 125 -3.11 -3.41 -6.51
CA THR A 125 -2.62 -2.07 -6.86
C THR A 125 -3.79 -1.09 -6.99
N LEU A 126 -3.63 0.12 -6.45
CA LEU A 126 -4.45 1.28 -6.78
C LEU A 126 -3.64 2.16 -7.73
N VAL A 127 -4.13 2.40 -8.96
CA VAL A 127 -3.45 3.25 -9.94
C VAL A 127 -4.14 4.61 -9.99
N LEU A 128 -3.40 5.66 -9.68
CA LEU A 128 -3.89 7.04 -9.78
C LEU A 128 -3.53 7.64 -11.13
N ASP A 129 -4.49 8.33 -11.73
CA ASP A 129 -4.32 9.15 -12.93
C ASP A 129 -3.59 8.43 -14.09
N LEU A 130 -4.03 7.22 -14.43
CA LEU A 130 -3.40 6.36 -15.45
C LEU A 130 -3.15 7.09 -16.79
N ALA A 131 -4.02 8.01 -17.18
CA ALA A 131 -3.89 8.86 -18.37
C ALA A 131 -3.53 10.32 -18.01
N GLY A 132 -3.08 10.55 -16.79
CA GLY A 132 -2.67 11.86 -16.29
C GLY A 132 -1.21 12.18 -16.58
N PRO A 133 -0.76 13.39 -16.20
CA PRO A 133 0.63 13.78 -16.38
C PRO A 133 1.60 13.01 -15.47
N VAL A 134 1.14 12.58 -14.30
CA VAL A 134 1.93 11.81 -13.32
C VAL A 134 1.10 10.61 -12.87
N PRO A 135 1.18 9.46 -13.56
CA PRO A 135 0.58 8.22 -13.07
C PRO A 135 1.31 7.73 -11.83
N TYR A 136 0.58 7.37 -10.78
CA TYR A 136 1.15 6.83 -9.56
C TYR A 136 0.54 5.46 -9.23
N GLN A 137 1.37 4.50 -8.82
CA GLN A 137 0.95 3.15 -8.44
C GLN A 137 1.15 2.94 -6.95
N LEU A 138 0.05 2.89 -6.21
CA LEU A 138 0.05 2.52 -4.81
C LEU A 138 -0.03 0.99 -4.71
N THR A 139 1.08 0.34 -4.38
CA THR A 139 1.22 -1.13 -4.35
C THR A 139 2.16 -1.57 -3.23
N GLY A 140 2.16 -2.85 -2.87
CA GLY A 140 3.08 -3.43 -1.90
C GLY A 140 3.06 -2.72 -0.54
N SER A 141 4.23 -2.34 -0.03
CA SER A 141 4.38 -1.66 1.27
C SER A 141 3.67 -0.30 1.32
N ALA A 142 3.62 0.43 0.21
CA ALA A 142 2.92 1.72 0.14
C ALA A 142 1.40 1.55 0.25
N LEU A 143 0.84 0.52 -0.41
CA LEU A 143 -0.59 0.20 -0.30
C LEU A 143 -0.95 -0.19 1.15
N LEU A 144 -0.12 -1.01 1.78
CA LEU A 144 -0.30 -1.43 3.16
C LEU A 144 -0.19 -0.24 4.12
N ALA A 145 0.83 0.62 3.94
CA ALA A 145 1.00 1.83 4.72
C ALA A 145 -0.23 2.74 4.63
N ALA A 146 -0.73 2.97 3.42
CA ALA A 146 -1.93 3.78 3.19
C ALA A 146 -3.17 3.17 3.86
N ALA A 147 -3.35 1.85 3.81
CA ALA A 147 -4.46 1.14 4.45
C ALA A 147 -4.44 1.27 5.98
N GLU A 148 -3.25 1.39 6.57
CA GLU A 148 -3.04 1.56 8.00
C GLU A 148 -2.93 3.02 8.44
N GLY A 149 -3.10 3.97 7.51
CA GLY A 149 -2.99 5.41 7.79
C GLY A 149 -1.57 5.88 8.08
N ARG A 150 -0.56 5.12 7.67
CA ARG A 150 0.85 5.50 7.78
C ARG A 150 1.28 6.36 6.61
N THR A 151 2.21 7.27 6.86
CA THR A 151 2.77 8.17 5.85
C THR A 151 4.13 7.73 5.32
N SER A 152 4.69 6.63 5.81
CA SER A 152 5.90 6.01 5.28
C SER A 152 5.63 4.57 4.87
N ALA A 153 6.07 4.22 3.67
CA ALA A 153 6.10 2.86 3.14
C ALA A 153 7.39 2.11 3.54
N VAL A 154 8.37 2.82 4.12
CA VAL A 154 9.63 2.22 4.58
C VAL A 154 9.36 1.48 5.89
N PRO A 155 9.47 0.12 5.91
CA PRO A 155 9.14 -0.65 7.11
C PRO A 155 9.99 -0.28 8.32
N LEU A 156 11.24 0.14 8.10
CA LEU A 156 12.17 0.49 9.20
C LEU A 156 11.81 1.81 9.91
N ASP A 157 10.97 2.65 9.31
CA ASP A 157 10.46 3.86 9.93
C ASP A 157 9.29 3.56 10.91
N ASP A 158 8.77 2.34 10.89
CA ASP A 158 7.69 1.93 11.77
C ASP A 158 8.26 1.53 13.15
N PRO A 159 7.90 2.24 14.24
CA PRO A 159 8.35 1.89 15.58
C PRO A 159 7.97 0.47 16.01
N ALA A 160 6.85 -0.08 15.51
CA ALA A 160 6.43 -1.43 15.81
C ALA A 160 7.37 -2.47 15.19
N VAL A 161 7.89 -2.21 13.99
CA VAL A 161 8.89 -3.07 13.34
C VAL A 161 10.20 -3.03 14.11
N THR A 162 10.69 -1.84 14.45
CA THR A 162 11.96 -1.72 15.20
C THR A 162 11.87 -2.36 16.58
N GLU A 163 10.74 -2.27 17.28
CA GLU A 163 10.53 -2.91 18.58
C GLU A 163 10.44 -4.44 18.45
N ALA A 164 9.71 -4.96 17.46
CA ALA A 164 9.62 -6.39 17.21
C ALA A 164 11.00 -7.00 16.88
N VAL A 165 11.81 -6.31 16.06
CA VAL A 165 13.20 -6.74 15.78
C VAL A 165 14.04 -6.70 17.04
N ARG A 166 13.92 -5.64 17.86
CA ARG A 166 14.64 -5.52 19.14
C ARG A 166 14.29 -6.68 20.08
N ALA A 167 13.02 -7.02 20.21
CA ALA A 167 12.56 -8.15 21.03
C ALA A 167 13.14 -9.49 20.54
N ALA A 168 13.12 -9.72 19.23
CA ALA A 168 13.66 -10.95 18.63
C ALA A 168 15.17 -11.11 18.89
N VAL A 169 15.97 -10.03 18.75
CA VAL A 169 17.41 -10.10 19.03
C VAL A 169 17.72 -10.19 20.52
N ALA A 170 16.92 -9.56 21.38
CA ALA A 170 17.10 -9.63 22.84
C ALA A 170 16.88 -11.05 23.38
N ALA A 171 15.98 -11.82 22.75
CA ALA A 171 15.70 -13.21 23.10
C ALA A 171 16.87 -14.18 22.80
N GLU A 172 17.82 -13.82 21.92
CA GLU A 172 18.99 -14.65 21.60
C GLU A 172 20.19 -14.28 22.48
N PRO A 173 20.56 -15.11 23.45
CA PRO A 173 21.61 -14.76 24.41
C PRO A 173 23.00 -14.55 23.79
N ALA A 174 23.25 -15.14 22.63
CA ALA A 174 24.51 -15.00 21.91
C ALA A 174 24.66 -13.62 21.22
N VAL A 175 23.60 -12.84 21.06
CA VAL A 175 23.69 -11.51 20.46
C VAL A 175 24.13 -10.49 21.49
N LEU A 176 25.29 -9.85 21.27
CA LEU A 176 25.81 -8.75 22.07
C LEU A 176 25.33 -7.40 21.57
N ARG A 177 25.24 -7.23 20.25
CA ARG A 177 24.82 -5.97 19.61
C ARG A 177 24.11 -6.27 18.31
N ALA A 178 23.13 -5.45 18.00
CA ALA A 178 22.43 -5.49 16.72
C ALA A 178 22.27 -4.09 16.15
N HIS A 179 22.42 -3.97 14.83
CA HIS A 179 22.16 -2.76 14.08
C HIS A 179 21.12 -3.06 13.00
N LEU A 180 20.16 -2.16 12.84
CA LEU A 180 19.16 -2.25 11.80
C LEU A 180 19.35 -1.06 10.84
N GLY A 181 19.41 -1.34 9.56
CA GLY A 181 19.61 -0.30 8.54
C GLY A 181 19.08 -0.70 7.17
N PRO A 182 19.19 0.19 6.19
CA PRO A 182 18.75 -0.09 4.83
C PRO A 182 19.51 -1.29 4.24
N GLY A 183 18.85 -1.98 3.28
CA GLY A 183 19.41 -3.19 2.63
C GLY A 183 18.73 -3.48 1.31
N SER A 184 19.07 -4.63 0.71
CA SER A 184 18.48 -5.08 -0.56
C SER A 184 17.04 -5.59 -0.40
N ALA A 185 16.71 -6.11 0.78
CA ALA A 185 15.34 -6.44 1.20
C ALA A 185 14.64 -5.20 1.81
N ASP A 186 13.74 -5.38 2.77
CA ASP A 186 13.13 -4.25 3.49
C ASP A 186 14.11 -3.61 4.49
N GLY A 187 15.23 -4.28 4.77
CA GLY A 187 16.33 -3.81 5.58
C GLY A 187 17.38 -4.90 5.84
N THR A 188 18.46 -4.51 6.47
CA THR A 188 19.51 -5.42 6.92
C THR A 188 19.66 -5.37 8.44
N LEU A 189 19.56 -6.52 9.10
CA LEU A 189 19.85 -6.72 10.51
C LEU A 189 21.25 -7.28 10.68
N ALA A 190 22.17 -6.46 11.15
CA ALA A 190 23.56 -6.85 11.40
C ALA A 190 23.75 -7.22 12.86
N LEU A 191 24.29 -8.43 13.12
CA LEU A 191 24.46 -9.01 14.45
C LEU A 191 25.94 -9.15 14.81
N VAL A 192 26.31 -8.72 16.01
CA VAL A 192 27.58 -8.99 16.63
C VAL A 192 27.34 -10.04 17.75
N LEU A 193 28.01 -11.19 17.64
CA LEU A 193 27.82 -12.30 18.56
C LEU A 193 28.90 -12.35 19.63
N ALA A 194 28.58 -13.01 20.75
CA ALA A 194 29.53 -13.28 21.83
C ALA A 194 30.67 -14.16 21.33
N PRO A 195 31.90 -14.00 21.90
CA PRO A 195 33.00 -14.87 21.61
C PRO A 195 32.65 -16.32 21.91
N GLY A 196 32.95 -17.22 20.98
CA GLY A 196 32.66 -18.66 21.13
C GLY A 196 31.21 -19.07 20.81
N ALA A 197 30.33 -18.14 20.48
CA ALA A 197 29.01 -18.50 20.01
C ALA A 197 29.08 -19.19 18.63
N GLU A 198 28.15 -20.16 18.39
CA GLU A 198 28.03 -20.83 17.10
C GLU A 198 27.19 -19.91 16.17
N PRO A 199 27.81 -19.33 15.10
CA PRO A 199 27.18 -18.24 14.38
C PRO A 199 25.92 -18.67 13.60
N ALA A 200 25.95 -19.83 12.95
CA ALA A 200 24.87 -20.33 12.16
C ALA A 200 23.61 -20.68 13.00
N GLY A 201 23.84 -21.21 14.22
CA GLY A 201 22.78 -21.52 15.16
C GLY A 201 22.10 -20.26 15.70
N ALA A 202 22.93 -19.28 16.13
CA ALA A 202 22.39 -17.99 16.59
C ALA A 202 21.57 -17.28 15.48
N ALA A 203 22.14 -17.22 14.27
CA ALA A 203 21.43 -16.62 13.12
C ALA A 203 20.09 -17.33 12.82
N ARG A 204 20.06 -18.67 12.85
CA ARG A 204 18.82 -19.43 12.64
C ARG A 204 17.77 -19.16 13.71
N ARG A 205 18.16 -19.05 14.99
CA ARG A 205 17.21 -18.73 16.07
C ARG A 205 16.65 -17.33 15.94
N VAL A 206 17.49 -16.33 15.63
CA VAL A 206 17.03 -14.97 15.33
C VAL A 206 16.10 -14.96 14.14
N ALA A 207 16.48 -15.59 13.00
CA ALA A 207 15.64 -15.68 11.81
C ALA A 207 14.28 -16.33 12.11
N GLY A 208 14.29 -17.41 12.92
CA GLY A 208 13.05 -18.07 13.34
C GLY A 208 12.17 -17.17 14.20
N ALA A 209 12.74 -16.40 15.12
CA ALA A 209 12.00 -15.46 15.95
C ALA A 209 11.40 -14.33 15.10
N LEU A 210 12.17 -13.75 14.16
CA LEU A 210 11.68 -12.73 13.23
C LEU A 210 10.54 -13.26 12.35
N ALA A 211 10.68 -14.48 11.81
CA ALA A 211 9.66 -15.08 10.95
C ALA A 211 8.37 -15.45 11.71
N ALA A 212 8.46 -15.72 13.02
CA ALA A 212 7.31 -16.04 13.86
C ALA A 212 6.53 -14.81 14.33
N ASP A 213 7.15 -13.63 14.30
CA ASP A 213 6.53 -12.40 14.78
C ASP A 213 5.41 -11.92 13.81
N GLU A 214 4.23 -11.67 14.36
CA GLU A 214 3.05 -11.28 13.56
C GLU A 214 3.19 -9.87 13.00
N THR A 215 3.79 -8.95 13.76
CA THR A 215 4.02 -7.57 13.31
C THR A 215 4.97 -7.55 12.12
N LEU A 216 6.09 -8.29 12.20
CA LEU A 216 7.05 -8.35 11.11
C LEU A 216 6.45 -9.01 9.86
N ARG A 217 5.68 -10.09 10.01
CA ARG A 217 4.97 -10.72 8.87
C ARG A 217 3.96 -9.81 8.21
N ALA A 218 3.29 -8.95 8.98
CA ALA A 218 2.30 -8.00 8.46
C ALA A 218 2.94 -6.77 7.80
N ARG A 219 4.15 -6.37 8.23
CA ARG A 219 4.78 -5.09 7.85
C ARG A 219 5.89 -5.22 6.81
N LEU A 220 6.59 -6.36 6.80
CA LEU A 220 7.68 -6.61 5.87
C LEU A 220 7.15 -7.32 4.62
N VAL A 221 7.54 -6.83 3.45
CA VAL A 221 7.16 -7.41 2.15
C VAL A 221 8.23 -8.39 1.65
N ARG A 222 9.50 -8.00 1.79
CA ARG A 222 10.68 -8.77 1.33
C ARG A 222 11.47 -9.37 2.48
N GLY A 223 11.11 -9.05 3.74
CA GLY A 223 11.81 -9.49 4.93
C GLY A 223 13.10 -8.71 5.21
N LEU A 224 13.90 -9.22 6.14
CA LEU A 224 15.19 -8.63 6.53
C LEU A 224 16.35 -9.56 6.13
N ASP A 225 17.38 -8.97 5.53
CA ASP A 225 18.67 -9.64 5.38
C ASP A 225 19.38 -9.74 6.71
N LEU A 226 20.00 -10.89 7.01
CA LEU A 226 20.82 -11.08 8.21
C LEU A 226 22.30 -11.04 7.84
N ALA A 227 23.04 -10.16 8.50
CA ALA A 227 24.49 -10.06 8.38
C ALA A 227 25.16 -10.37 9.72
N LEU A 228 26.17 -11.24 9.72
CA LEU A 228 27.00 -11.50 10.89
C LEU A 228 28.28 -10.67 10.81
N LEU A 229 28.54 -9.90 11.85
CA LEU A 229 29.69 -9.02 11.92
C LEU A 229 30.76 -9.55 12.87
N PRO A 230 32.05 -9.29 12.59
CA PRO A 230 33.13 -9.54 13.55
C PRO A 230 32.89 -8.79 14.87
N ALA A 231 33.41 -9.34 15.98
CA ALA A 231 33.20 -8.79 17.33
C ALA A 231 33.66 -7.32 17.49
N GLY A 232 34.64 -6.88 16.69
CA GLY A 232 35.15 -5.50 16.70
C GLY A 232 34.48 -4.56 15.67
N ALA A 233 33.54 -5.05 14.89
CA ALA A 233 32.87 -4.22 13.86
C ALA A 233 31.99 -3.15 14.51
N THR A 234 32.08 -1.93 13.94
CA THR A 234 31.23 -0.79 14.33
C THR A 234 30.51 -0.30 13.09
N PRO A 235 29.30 -0.81 12.81
CA PRO A 235 28.49 -0.29 11.71
C PRO A 235 28.13 1.20 11.95
N PRO A 236 27.83 1.95 10.89
CA PRO A 236 27.36 3.33 11.03
C PRO A 236 25.99 3.37 11.73
N GLY A 237 25.77 4.43 12.50
CA GLY A 237 24.51 4.66 13.24
C GLY A 237 24.49 4.06 14.64
N GLU A 238 23.45 4.40 15.38
CA GLU A 238 23.22 3.87 16.72
C GLU A 238 22.77 2.41 16.67
N PRO A 239 23.25 1.57 17.62
CA PRO A 239 22.79 0.18 17.68
C PRO A 239 21.30 0.13 18.08
N LEU A 240 20.55 -0.72 17.39
CA LEU A 240 19.16 -1.05 17.77
C LEU A 240 19.11 -1.73 19.15
N PHE A 241 20.12 -2.58 19.44
CA PHE A 241 20.21 -3.36 20.67
C PHE A 241 21.66 -3.50 21.13
N VAL A 242 21.88 -3.38 22.44
CA VAL A 242 23.14 -3.67 23.11
C VAL A 242 22.83 -4.48 24.37
N ARG A 243 23.48 -5.60 24.53
CA ARG A 243 23.39 -6.40 25.76
C ARG A 243 24.32 -5.80 26.82
N GLY A 244 23.72 -5.39 27.92
CA GLY A 244 24.46 -4.93 29.12
C GLY A 244 25.10 -6.05 29.90
#